data_0b7316b3d6b2e87c9756174d915c703b
#
_entry.id   0b7316b3d6b2e87c9756174d915c703b
#
_cell.length_a   1.000
_cell.length_b   1.000
_cell.length_c   1.000
_cell.angle_alpha   90.00
_cell.angle_beta   90.00
_cell.angle_gamma   90.00
#
_symmetry.space_group_name_H-M   'P 1'
#
loop_
_entity.id
_entity.type
_entity.pdbx_description
1 polymer ?
#
loop_
_entity_poly.entity_id
_entity_poly.type
_entity_poly.pdbx_seq_one_letter_code
_entity_poly.pdbx_strand_id
1 'polypeptide(L)'
;TIALGIIAIIVGIAFENQNIAFVVGLAFAIAASANFPILVLSMYWRRLTTRGAVIGGALGLGSAVMLVILSPVVWVSILGNKTAIFPYEYPALFSVTLAFVGTWFFSITDKSESAKEEQALFDAQFIRAQTGIGAEGASSH
;
A
#
# COMPACT_ATOMS: atom_id res chain seq x y z
N THR A 1 -4.38 -17.33 -12.19
CA THR A 1 -4.10 -18.32 -11.11
C THR A 1 -2.78 -19.05 -11.33
N ILE A 2 -2.56 -19.69 -12.49
CA ILE A 2 -1.33 -20.46 -12.79
C ILE A 2 -0.08 -19.57 -12.68
N ALA A 3 -0.08 -18.38 -13.27
CA ALA A 3 1.04 -17.45 -13.19
C ALA A 3 1.38 -17.07 -11.74
N LEU A 4 0.38 -16.81 -10.91
CA LEU A 4 0.58 -16.54 -9.49
C LEU A 4 1.14 -17.74 -8.73
N GLY A 5 0.72 -18.96 -9.07
CA GLY A 5 1.27 -20.19 -8.50
C GLY A 5 2.75 -20.37 -8.82
N ILE A 6 3.15 -20.13 -10.08
CA ILE A 6 4.55 -20.19 -10.49
C ILE A 6 5.39 -19.15 -9.74
N ILE A 7 4.92 -17.90 -9.64
CA ILE A 7 5.60 -16.83 -8.90
C ILE A 7 5.74 -17.21 -7.42
N ALA A 8 4.69 -17.76 -6.81
CA ALA A 8 4.72 -18.18 -5.41
C ALA A 8 5.77 -19.28 -5.15
N ILE A 9 5.90 -20.26 -6.05
CA ILE A 9 6.91 -21.31 -5.96
C ILE A 9 8.32 -20.73 -6.08
N ILE A 10 8.56 -19.85 -7.07
CA ILE A 10 9.87 -19.20 -7.26
C ILE A 10 10.26 -18.39 -6.02
N VAL A 11 9.33 -17.59 -5.49
CA VAL A 11 9.56 -16.80 -4.26
C VAL A 11 9.79 -17.72 -3.06
N GLY A 12 9.01 -18.80 -2.91
CA GLY A 12 9.19 -19.77 -1.83
C GLY A 12 10.57 -20.42 -1.83
N ILE A 13 11.08 -20.80 -2.99
CA ILE A 13 12.44 -21.36 -3.14
C ILE A 13 13.50 -20.28 -2.80
N ALA A 14 13.32 -19.05 -3.31
CA ALA A 14 14.26 -17.95 -3.07
C ALA A 14 14.39 -17.60 -1.58
N PHE A 15 13.32 -17.76 -0.80
CA PHE A 15 13.28 -17.46 0.65
C PHE A 15 13.36 -18.72 1.54
N GLU A 16 13.69 -19.87 1.00
CA GLU A 16 13.74 -21.16 1.72
C GLU A 16 14.58 -21.10 3.02
N ASN A 17 15.69 -20.36 3.01
CA ASN A 17 16.60 -20.25 4.16
C ASN A 17 16.27 -19.07 5.10
N GLN A 18 15.17 -18.36 4.86
CA GLN A 18 14.76 -17.23 5.69
C GLN A 18 13.79 -17.66 6.79
N ASN A 19 13.78 -16.90 7.89
CA ASN A 19 12.80 -17.12 8.95
C ASN A 19 11.37 -16.84 8.43
N ILE A 20 10.47 -17.82 8.58
CA ILE A 20 9.08 -17.71 8.10
C ILE A 20 8.37 -16.50 8.70
N ALA A 21 8.54 -16.21 9.99
CA ALA A 21 7.94 -15.05 10.64
C ALA A 21 8.43 -13.75 10.03
N PHE A 22 9.71 -13.67 9.65
CA PHE A 22 10.29 -12.53 8.96
C PHE A 22 9.65 -12.35 7.57
N VAL A 23 9.53 -13.40 6.77
CA VAL A 23 8.95 -13.34 5.42
C VAL A 23 7.48 -12.91 5.46
N VAL A 24 6.72 -13.45 6.42
CA VAL A 24 5.32 -13.04 6.64
C VAL A 24 5.24 -11.57 7.05
N GLY A 25 6.07 -11.13 7.99
CA GLY A 25 6.17 -9.72 8.39
C GLY A 25 6.51 -8.78 7.24
N LEU A 26 7.41 -9.21 6.36
CA LEU A 26 7.80 -8.47 5.16
C LEU A 26 6.62 -8.35 4.16
N ALA A 27 5.87 -9.43 3.95
CA ALA A 27 4.68 -9.42 3.11
C ALA A 27 3.61 -8.45 3.64
N PHE A 28 3.36 -8.44 4.95
CA PHE A 28 2.47 -7.47 5.58
C PHE A 28 3.00 -6.03 5.46
N ALA A 29 4.30 -5.81 5.59
CA ALA A 29 4.91 -4.49 5.43
C ALA A 29 4.72 -3.93 4.01
N ILE A 30 4.87 -4.78 2.98
CA ILE A 30 4.61 -4.42 1.58
C ILE A 30 3.13 -4.09 1.36
N ALA A 31 2.22 -4.96 1.84
CA ALA A 31 0.78 -4.74 1.72
C ALA A 31 0.32 -3.48 2.46
N ALA A 32 0.82 -3.24 3.67
CA ALA A 32 0.54 -2.04 4.44
C ALA A 32 1.02 -0.77 3.73
N SER A 33 2.17 -0.82 3.08
CA SER A 33 2.73 0.32 2.35
C SER A 33 1.81 0.83 1.23
N ALA A 34 1.04 -0.06 0.61
CA ALA A 34 0.07 0.32 -0.41
C ALA A 34 -1.28 0.74 0.19
N ASN A 35 -1.79 -0.04 1.16
CA ASN A 35 -3.17 0.07 1.60
C ASN A 35 -3.38 1.01 2.79
N PHE A 36 -2.46 1.01 3.76
CA PHE A 36 -2.65 1.77 5.01
C PHE A 36 -2.82 3.28 4.79
N PRO A 37 -1.99 3.98 3.98
CA PRO A 37 -2.17 5.39 3.70
C PRO A 37 -3.52 5.71 3.06
N ILE A 38 -3.96 4.88 2.11
CA ILE A 38 -5.22 5.07 1.40
C ILE A 38 -6.39 4.91 2.36
N LEU A 39 -6.38 3.85 3.19
CA LEU A 39 -7.44 3.61 4.18
C LEU A 39 -7.56 4.77 5.17
N VAL A 40 -6.44 5.21 5.75
CA VAL A 40 -6.46 6.32 6.70
C VAL A 40 -6.97 7.60 6.05
N LEU A 41 -6.46 7.94 4.87
CA LEU A 41 -6.88 9.16 4.18
C LEU A 41 -8.34 9.07 3.69
N SER A 42 -8.83 7.90 3.30
CA SER A 42 -10.23 7.74 2.90
C SER A 42 -11.22 7.93 4.05
N MET A 43 -10.80 7.65 5.28
CA MET A 43 -11.65 7.82 6.47
C MET A 43 -11.63 9.26 7.02
N TYR A 44 -10.49 9.95 6.94
CA TYR A 44 -10.27 11.22 7.65
C TYR A 44 -10.05 12.42 6.76
N TRP A 45 -9.78 12.22 5.46
CA TRP A 45 -9.40 13.33 4.59
C TRP A 45 -10.33 13.51 3.39
N ARG A 46 -11.21 14.52 3.48
CA ARG A 46 -12.25 14.86 2.50
C ARG A 46 -11.74 15.08 1.07
N ARG A 47 -10.47 15.48 0.91
CA ARG A 47 -9.90 15.82 -0.41
C ARG A 47 -9.23 14.65 -1.10
N LEU A 48 -9.34 13.44 -0.56
CA LEU A 48 -8.86 12.26 -1.24
C LEU A 48 -9.63 12.06 -2.56
N THR A 49 -8.89 11.75 -3.61
CA THR A 49 -9.45 11.40 -4.91
C THR A 49 -9.03 9.99 -5.31
N THR A 50 -9.84 9.33 -6.14
CA THR A 50 -9.52 7.98 -6.65
C THR A 50 -8.18 7.97 -7.38
N ARG A 51 -7.87 8.99 -8.16
CA ARG A 51 -6.57 9.12 -8.84
C ARG A 51 -5.41 9.21 -7.85
N GLY A 52 -5.55 10.06 -6.82
CA GLY A 52 -4.55 10.19 -5.78
C GLY A 52 -4.34 8.89 -5.02
N ALA A 53 -5.41 8.16 -4.70
CA ALA A 53 -5.36 6.87 -4.04
C ALA A 53 -4.62 5.82 -4.90
N VAL A 54 -4.97 5.70 -6.17
CA VAL A 54 -4.35 4.72 -7.09
C VAL A 54 -2.86 5.02 -7.29
N ILE A 55 -2.50 6.28 -7.57
CA ILE A 55 -1.10 6.65 -7.80
C ILE A 55 -0.29 6.52 -6.50
N GLY A 56 -0.82 7.01 -5.37
CA GLY A 56 -0.16 6.91 -4.08
C GLY A 56 0.03 5.46 -3.62
N GLY A 57 -0.98 4.61 -3.79
CA GLY A 57 -0.88 3.17 -3.51
C GLY A 57 0.13 2.46 -4.41
N ALA A 58 0.15 2.79 -5.70
CA ALA A 58 1.14 2.26 -6.64
C ALA A 58 2.57 2.69 -6.29
N LEU A 59 2.77 3.95 -5.86
CA LEU A 59 4.06 4.43 -5.35
C LEU A 59 4.46 3.70 -4.07
N GLY A 60 3.53 3.49 -3.13
CA GLY A 60 3.77 2.75 -1.91
C GLY A 60 4.18 1.30 -2.18
N LEU A 61 3.42 0.60 -3.03
CA LEU A 61 3.72 -0.77 -3.41
C LEU A 61 5.05 -0.86 -4.18
N GLY A 62 5.22 -0.03 -5.21
CA GLY A 62 6.42 -0.05 -6.05
C GLY A 62 7.69 0.27 -5.27
N SER A 63 7.64 1.29 -4.40
CA SER A 63 8.77 1.63 -3.54
C SER A 63 9.05 0.54 -2.49
N ALA A 64 8.02 -0.08 -1.90
CA ALA A 64 8.20 -1.17 -0.96
C ALA A 64 8.92 -2.36 -1.60
N VAL A 65 8.44 -2.81 -2.77
CA VAL A 65 9.06 -3.92 -3.51
C VAL A 65 10.48 -3.57 -3.92
N MET A 66 10.71 -2.37 -4.45
CA MET A 66 12.04 -1.92 -4.87
C MET A 66 13.03 -1.89 -3.70
N LEU A 67 12.63 -1.33 -2.57
CA LEU A 67 13.47 -1.25 -1.37
C LEU A 67 13.74 -2.62 -0.76
N VAL A 68 12.78 -3.56 -0.82
CA VAL A 68 13.00 -4.96 -0.41
C VAL A 68 14.05 -5.63 -1.29
N ILE A 69 13.99 -5.44 -2.61
CA ILE A 69 14.99 -5.99 -3.53
C ILE A 69 16.39 -5.44 -3.22
N LEU A 70 16.49 -4.15 -2.87
CA LEU A 70 17.76 -3.49 -2.53
C LEU A 70 18.22 -3.75 -1.09
N SER A 71 17.41 -4.40 -0.26
CA SER A 71 17.68 -4.70 1.15
C SER A 71 18.69 -5.82 1.32
N PRO A 72 19.30 -5.97 2.52
CA PRO A 72 20.24 -7.06 2.81
C PRO A 72 19.64 -8.45 2.55
N VAL A 73 18.35 -8.62 2.78
CA VAL A 73 17.65 -9.90 2.63
C VAL A 73 17.68 -10.41 1.19
N VAL A 74 17.39 -9.56 0.23
CA VAL A 74 17.39 -9.95 -1.19
C VAL A 74 18.77 -9.70 -1.81
N TRP A 75 19.30 -8.49 -1.66
CA TRP A 75 20.51 -8.07 -2.36
C TRP A 75 21.75 -8.85 -1.93
N VAL A 76 21.88 -9.16 -0.63
CA VAL A 76 23.03 -9.93 -0.09
C VAL A 76 22.69 -11.41 -0.01
N SER A 77 21.62 -11.79 0.69
CA SER A 77 21.36 -13.20 0.98
C SER A 77 20.92 -14.03 -0.22
N ILE A 78 20.17 -13.44 -1.16
CA ILE A 78 19.65 -14.15 -2.34
C ILE A 78 20.53 -13.91 -3.56
N LEU A 79 20.90 -12.64 -3.83
CA LEU A 79 21.71 -12.29 -5.01
C LEU A 79 23.22 -12.43 -4.80
N GLY A 80 23.68 -12.69 -3.56
CA GLY A 80 25.08 -12.96 -3.25
C GLY A 80 26.01 -11.75 -3.30
N ASN A 81 25.49 -10.52 -3.28
CA ASN A 81 26.32 -9.30 -3.28
C ASN A 81 26.97 -9.08 -1.91
N LYS A 82 28.10 -8.37 -1.89
CA LYS A 82 28.88 -8.13 -0.67
C LYS A 82 28.25 -7.15 0.30
N THR A 83 27.52 -6.16 -0.22
CA THR A 83 26.89 -5.09 0.57
C THR A 83 25.53 -4.74 0.00
N ALA A 84 24.56 -4.48 0.87
CA ALA A 84 23.24 -4.00 0.45
C ALA A 84 23.31 -2.51 0.07
N ILE A 85 22.51 -2.12 -0.91
CA ILE A 85 22.35 -0.72 -1.31
C ILE A 85 21.48 0.01 -0.28
N PHE A 86 20.42 -0.68 0.19
CA PHE A 86 19.54 -0.16 1.22
C PHE A 86 19.81 -0.91 2.53
N PRO A 87 20.23 -0.23 3.61
CA PRO A 87 20.77 -0.88 4.81
C PRO A 87 19.74 -1.48 5.76
N TYR A 88 18.44 -1.27 5.50
CA TYR A 88 17.37 -1.72 6.40
C TYR A 88 16.64 -2.95 5.84
N GLU A 89 16.27 -3.87 6.74
CA GLU A 89 15.51 -5.08 6.39
C GLU A 89 14.04 -4.78 6.11
N TYR A 90 13.46 -3.79 6.81
CA TYR A 90 12.06 -3.40 6.67
C TYR A 90 11.92 -2.01 6.05
N PRO A 91 11.53 -1.90 4.79
CA PRO A 91 11.41 -0.62 4.10
C PRO A 91 10.10 0.13 4.39
N ALA A 92 9.19 -0.44 5.19
CA ALA A 92 7.84 0.06 5.38
C ALA A 92 7.78 1.54 5.79
N LEU A 93 8.71 2.01 6.64
CA LEU A 93 8.75 3.41 7.06
C LEU A 93 8.89 4.37 5.87
N PHE A 94 9.76 4.03 4.93
CA PHE A 94 10.01 4.86 3.75
C PHE A 94 8.89 4.74 2.71
N SER A 95 8.43 3.52 2.44
CA SER A 95 7.39 3.26 1.44
C SER A 95 6.01 3.76 1.87
N VAL A 96 5.65 3.61 3.17
CA VAL A 96 4.40 4.18 3.73
C VAL A 96 4.44 5.71 3.67
N THR A 97 5.56 6.32 4.05
CA THR A 97 5.71 7.78 3.97
C THR A 97 5.57 8.27 2.54
N LEU A 98 6.21 7.60 1.58
CA LEU A 98 6.10 7.94 0.16
C LEU A 98 4.67 7.79 -0.36
N ALA A 99 3.96 6.74 0.08
CA ALA A 99 2.56 6.53 -0.26
C ALA A 99 1.64 7.64 0.30
N PHE A 100 1.85 8.05 1.56
CA PHE A 100 1.11 9.17 2.15
C PHE A 100 1.34 10.47 1.38
N VAL A 101 2.60 10.82 1.14
CA VAL A 101 2.96 12.04 0.41
C VAL A 101 2.45 11.98 -1.03
N GLY A 102 2.59 10.83 -1.70
CA GLY A 102 2.10 10.63 -3.05
C GLY A 102 0.57 10.76 -3.12
N THR A 103 -0.16 10.05 -2.27
CA THR A 103 -1.62 10.14 -2.22
C THR A 103 -2.09 11.57 -1.96
N TRP A 104 -1.49 12.25 -0.99
CA TRP A 104 -1.78 13.64 -0.66
C TRP A 104 -1.50 14.57 -1.83
N PHE A 105 -0.32 14.49 -2.42
CA PHE A 105 0.09 15.37 -3.53
C PHE A 105 -0.79 15.21 -4.77
N PHE A 106 -1.01 13.97 -5.20
CA PHE A 106 -1.81 13.70 -6.40
C PHE A 106 -3.29 13.99 -6.19
N SER A 107 -3.83 13.81 -4.98
CA SER A 107 -5.21 14.20 -4.68
C SER A 107 -5.42 15.71 -4.68
N ILE A 108 -4.48 16.49 -4.15
CA ILE A 108 -4.59 17.97 -4.18
C ILE A 108 -4.46 18.53 -5.59
N THR A 109 -3.63 17.88 -6.39
CA THR A 109 -3.36 18.31 -7.78
C THR A 109 -4.48 17.89 -8.74
N ASP A 110 -5.29 16.91 -8.35
CA ASP A 110 -6.42 16.45 -9.17
C ASP A 110 -7.56 17.47 -9.17
N LYS A 111 -7.80 18.05 -10.33
CA LYS A 111 -8.86 19.05 -10.60
C LYS A 111 -9.97 18.49 -11.50
N SER A 112 -10.06 17.17 -11.65
CA SER A 112 -11.08 16.53 -12.48
C SER A 112 -12.49 16.74 -11.93
N GLU A 113 -13.49 16.64 -12.79
CA GLU A 113 -14.90 16.68 -12.37
C GLU A 113 -15.23 15.53 -11.43
N SER A 114 -14.68 14.32 -11.69
CA SER A 114 -14.81 13.17 -10.79
C SER A 114 -14.29 13.47 -9.37
N ALA A 115 -13.19 14.21 -9.23
CA ALA A 115 -12.65 14.59 -7.93
C ALA A 115 -13.63 15.49 -7.14
N LYS A 116 -14.37 16.37 -7.81
CA LYS A 116 -15.37 17.21 -7.17
C LYS A 116 -16.58 16.41 -6.70
N GLU A 117 -17.03 15.45 -7.52
CA GLU A 117 -18.12 14.54 -7.17
C GLU A 117 -17.76 13.65 -5.97
N GLU A 118 -16.56 13.06 -5.98
CA GLU A 118 -16.05 12.25 -4.87
C GLU A 118 -15.99 13.02 -3.55
N GLN A 119 -15.52 14.27 -3.61
CA GLN A 119 -15.46 15.17 -2.44
C GLN A 119 -16.85 15.55 -1.92
N ALA A 120 -17.83 15.73 -2.79
CA ALA A 120 -19.21 16.00 -2.39
C ALA A 120 -19.87 14.81 -1.71
N LEU A 121 -19.53 13.59 -2.12
CA LEU A 121 -20.05 12.36 -1.52
C LEU A 121 -19.44 12.02 -0.15
N PHE A 122 -18.25 12.57 0.15
CA PHE A 122 -17.53 12.30 1.40
C PHE A 122 -18.34 12.68 2.65
N ASP A 123 -19.00 13.83 2.64
CA ASP A 123 -19.76 14.30 3.81
C ASP A 123 -20.92 13.37 4.14
N ALA A 124 -21.63 12.88 3.13
CA ALA A 124 -22.71 11.91 3.31
C ALA A 124 -22.17 10.58 3.86
N GLN A 125 -21.04 10.12 3.34
CA GLN A 125 -20.38 8.91 3.80
C GLN A 125 -19.85 9.06 5.24
N PHE A 126 -19.28 10.19 5.58
CA PHE A 126 -18.77 10.49 6.91
C PHE A 126 -19.89 10.50 7.96
N ILE A 127 -21.03 11.18 7.67
CA ILE A 127 -22.19 11.20 8.55
C ILE A 127 -22.73 9.77 8.73
N ARG A 128 -22.85 9.00 7.67
CA ARG A 128 -23.30 7.60 7.72
C ARG A 128 -22.39 6.73 8.58
N ALA A 129 -21.07 6.89 8.44
CA ALA A 129 -20.09 6.14 9.21
C ALA A 129 -20.12 6.48 10.71
N GLN A 130 -20.42 7.75 11.08
CA GLN A 130 -20.44 8.21 12.47
C GLN A 130 -21.79 7.94 13.17
N THR A 131 -22.88 8.01 12.44
CA THR A 131 -24.25 7.99 13.05
C THR A 131 -25.05 6.74 12.73
N GLY A 132 -24.63 5.96 11.74
CA GLY A 132 -25.43 4.84 11.21
C GLY A 132 -26.69 5.25 10.44
N ILE A 133 -26.99 6.55 10.34
CA ILE A 133 -28.17 7.05 9.62
C ILE A 133 -28.01 6.78 8.13
N GLY A 134 -28.97 6.09 7.51
CA GLY A 134 -28.92 5.72 6.10
C GLY A 134 -28.07 4.49 5.78
N ALA A 135 -27.70 3.70 6.80
CA ALA A 135 -26.97 2.43 6.63
C ALA A 135 -27.90 1.23 6.40
N GLU A 136 -29.21 1.44 6.31
CA GLU A 136 -30.24 0.37 6.19
C GLU A 136 -30.04 -0.55 4.97
N GLY A 137 -29.39 -0.08 3.93
CA GLY A 137 -29.02 -0.88 2.76
C GLY A 137 -27.78 -1.76 2.91
N ALA A 138 -26.98 -1.57 3.97
CA ALA A 138 -25.75 -2.32 4.18
C ALA A 138 -25.95 -3.64 4.95
N SER A 139 -27.11 -3.84 5.56
CA SER A 139 -27.45 -5.00 6.40
C SER A 139 -28.14 -6.16 5.65
N SER A 140 -28.24 -6.10 4.33
CA SER A 140 -28.95 -7.10 3.51
C SER A 140 -28.03 -8.07 2.75
N HIS A 141 -26.82 -8.34 3.29
CA HIS A 141 -25.93 -9.39 2.76
C HIS A 141 -25.59 -10.42 3.83
#